data_15e485b13ae5fa24f42e5f17c29f3d85
#
_entry.id   15e485b13ae5fa24f42e5f17c29f3d85
#
_cell.length_a   1.000
_cell.length_b   1.000
_cell.length_c   1.000
_cell.angle_alpha   90.00
_cell.angle_beta   90.00
_cell.angle_gamma   90.00
#
_symmetry.space_group_name_H-M   'P 1'
#
loop_
_entity.id
_entity.type
_entity.pdbx_description
1 polymer ?
#
loop_
_entity_poly.entity_id
_entity_poly.type
_entity_poly.pdbx_seq_one_letter_code
_entity_poly.pdbx_strand_id
1 'polypeptide(L)'
;MKGQFFLISAIVIIIVLFLIKSSLDLTKIIENKRSLESSISRKEFLNVKNGLIRTIEYSYNKNEGEKIENYLNYVRFRLKSKTIELKGIAVEASYRNVTAGSDTGLNVTIFNFLGEPINNLNLSFSYDGSSQSFFNFEDGTSIKKDFVFNTISNVNYTLTLTFTTSKEINSYNITIPVEIGKNKFVGFFDLEMVGWEIKNRDKFSIILEIV
;
A
#
# COMPACT_ATOMS: atom_id res chain seq x y z
N MET A 1 23.23 -54.24 -48.00
CA MET A 1 22.75 -53.99 -46.64
C MET A 1 23.48 -52.84 -45.92
N LYS A 2 24.79 -52.56 -46.14
CA LYS A 2 25.50 -51.49 -45.41
C LYS A 2 25.00 -50.07 -45.74
N GLY A 3 24.53 -49.79 -46.99
CA GLY A 3 24.02 -48.46 -47.36
C GLY A 3 22.66 -48.07 -46.73
N GLN A 4 21.80 -49.05 -46.50
CA GLN A 4 20.50 -48.78 -45.86
C GLN A 4 20.63 -48.39 -44.40
N PHE A 5 21.63 -48.93 -43.69
CA PHE A 5 21.88 -48.57 -42.29
C PHE A 5 22.38 -47.14 -42.17
N PHE A 6 23.22 -46.67 -43.10
CA PHE A 6 23.68 -45.27 -43.15
C PHE A 6 22.53 -44.29 -43.40
N LEU A 7 21.58 -44.64 -44.27
CA LEU A 7 20.44 -43.80 -44.62
C LEU A 7 19.47 -43.68 -43.45
N ILE A 8 19.19 -44.76 -42.74
CA ILE A 8 18.35 -44.75 -41.54
C ILE A 8 19.00 -43.95 -40.43
N SER A 9 20.31 -44.13 -40.21
CA SER A 9 21.04 -43.36 -39.18
C SER A 9 21.04 -41.86 -39.49
N ALA A 10 21.20 -41.44 -40.73
CA ALA A 10 21.14 -40.05 -41.15
C ALA A 10 19.76 -39.44 -40.91
N ILE A 11 18.69 -40.16 -41.22
CA ILE A 11 17.30 -39.71 -40.96
C ILE A 11 17.06 -39.54 -39.47
N VAL A 12 17.49 -40.48 -38.63
CA VAL A 12 17.33 -40.39 -37.17
C VAL A 12 18.08 -39.19 -36.64
N ILE A 13 19.32 -38.90 -37.07
CA ILE A 13 20.09 -37.73 -36.65
C ILE A 13 19.38 -36.44 -37.04
N ILE A 14 18.84 -36.35 -38.27
CA ILE A 14 18.10 -35.17 -38.72
C ILE A 14 16.85 -34.93 -37.85
N ILE A 15 16.11 -35.96 -37.51
CA ILE A 15 14.93 -35.87 -36.66
C ILE A 15 15.32 -35.39 -35.27
N VAL A 16 16.39 -35.95 -34.68
CA VAL A 16 16.88 -35.54 -33.35
C VAL A 16 17.32 -34.09 -33.36
N LEU A 17 18.07 -33.65 -34.36
CA LEU A 17 18.50 -32.25 -34.49
C LEU A 17 17.29 -31.30 -34.67
N PHE A 18 16.27 -31.71 -35.41
CA PHE A 18 15.05 -30.91 -35.54
C PHE A 18 14.28 -30.80 -34.26
N LEU A 19 14.17 -31.88 -33.46
CA LEU A 19 13.55 -31.86 -32.14
C LEU A 19 14.32 -30.97 -31.16
N ILE A 20 15.64 -31.03 -31.15
CA ILE A 20 16.49 -30.18 -30.33
C ILE A 20 16.29 -28.69 -30.69
N LYS A 21 16.30 -28.35 -31.99
CA LYS A 21 16.09 -27.00 -32.48
C LYS A 21 14.69 -26.51 -32.08
N SER A 22 13.64 -27.31 -32.29
CA SER A 22 12.27 -26.95 -31.89
C SER A 22 12.13 -26.72 -30.39
N SER A 23 12.82 -27.52 -29.56
CA SER A 23 12.85 -27.35 -28.11
C SER A 23 13.54 -26.05 -27.70
N LEU A 24 14.65 -25.68 -28.33
CA LEU A 24 15.36 -24.42 -28.07
C LEU A 24 14.54 -23.20 -28.48
N ASP A 25 13.81 -23.26 -29.61
CA ASP A 25 12.95 -22.19 -30.07
C ASP A 25 11.76 -21.98 -29.12
N LEU A 26 11.15 -23.07 -28.63
CA LEU A 26 10.11 -23.01 -27.60
C LEU A 26 10.62 -22.39 -26.30
N THR A 27 11.81 -22.75 -25.86
CA THR A 27 12.42 -22.17 -24.65
C THR A 27 12.61 -20.66 -24.79
N LYS A 28 13.11 -20.20 -25.94
CA LYS A 28 13.26 -18.75 -26.22
C LYS A 28 11.92 -18.02 -26.24
N ILE A 29 10.87 -18.62 -26.81
CA ILE A 29 9.52 -18.04 -26.83
C ILE A 29 9.01 -17.90 -25.40
N ILE A 30 9.18 -18.93 -24.56
CA ILE A 30 8.76 -18.92 -23.18
C ILE A 30 9.52 -17.84 -22.38
N GLU A 31 10.84 -17.75 -22.55
CA GLU A 31 11.68 -16.73 -21.89
C GLU A 31 11.29 -15.32 -22.33
N ASN A 32 11.06 -15.08 -23.62
CA ASN A 32 10.58 -13.79 -24.11
C ASN A 32 9.22 -13.42 -23.55
N LYS A 33 8.28 -14.39 -23.50
CA LYS A 33 6.97 -14.19 -22.90
C LYS A 33 7.09 -13.83 -21.41
N ARG A 34 7.88 -14.56 -20.65
CA ARG A 34 8.15 -14.27 -19.22
C ARG A 34 8.74 -12.88 -19.03
N SER A 35 9.73 -12.49 -19.85
CA SER A 35 10.34 -11.17 -19.80
C SER A 35 9.32 -10.06 -20.07
N LEU A 36 8.45 -10.23 -21.06
CA LEU A 36 7.39 -9.28 -21.38
C LEU A 36 6.35 -9.17 -20.25
N GLU A 37 5.88 -10.30 -19.73
CA GLU A 37 4.92 -10.35 -18.61
C GLU A 37 5.51 -9.69 -17.36
N SER A 38 6.78 -9.95 -17.04
CA SER A 38 7.45 -9.31 -15.92
C SER A 38 7.58 -7.79 -16.09
N SER A 39 7.89 -7.35 -17.31
CA SER A 39 8.01 -5.93 -17.64
C SER A 39 6.66 -5.20 -17.54
N ILE A 40 5.58 -5.80 -18.05
CA ILE A 40 4.22 -5.24 -17.97
C ILE A 40 3.78 -5.16 -16.52
N SER A 41 3.92 -6.23 -15.78
CA SER A 41 3.54 -6.31 -14.37
C SER A 41 4.30 -5.30 -13.51
N ARG A 42 5.60 -5.12 -13.76
CA ARG A 42 6.40 -4.11 -13.07
C ARG A 42 5.94 -2.68 -13.39
N LYS A 43 5.63 -2.39 -14.64
CA LYS A 43 5.09 -1.07 -15.03
C LYS A 43 3.74 -0.80 -14.37
N GLU A 44 2.86 -1.79 -14.33
CA GLU A 44 1.57 -1.67 -13.69
C GLU A 44 1.70 -1.44 -12.19
N PHE A 45 2.56 -2.18 -11.52
CA PHE A 45 2.91 -1.98 -10.12
C PHE A 45 3.39 -0.55 -9.82
N LEU A 46 4.32 -0.03 -10.64
CA LEU A 46 4.82 1.35 -10.50
C LEU A 46 3.72 2.38 -10.79
N ASN A 47 2.84 2.13 -11.76
CA ASN A 47 1.72 3.01 -12.05
C ASN A 47 0.73 3.08 -10.88
N VAL A 48 0.45 1.95 -10.23
CA VAL A 48 -0.39 1.92 -9.03
C VAL A 48 0.24 2.70 -7.90
N LYS A 49 1.52 2.46 -7.61
CA LYS A 49 2.26 3.18 -6.56
C LYS A 49 2.25 4.70 -6.82
N ASN A 50 2.63 5.12 -8.02
CA ASN A 50 2.69 6.53 -8.38
C ASN A 50 1.30 7.18 -8.41
N GLY A 51 0.29 6.44 -8.88
CA GLY A 51 -1.11 6.87 -8.85
C GLY A 51 -1.61 7.09 -7.42
N LEU A 52 -1.28 6.18 -6.52
CA LEU A 52 -1.61 6.31 -5.09
C LEU A 52 -0.99 7.57 -4.48
N ILE A 53 0.31 7.77 -4.68
CA ILE A 53 1.03 8.94 -4.17
C ILE A 53 0.37 10.22 -4.68
N ARG A 54 0.19 10.36 -5.99
CA ARG A 54 -0.41 11.56 -6.60
C ARG A 54 -1.84 11.82 -6.14
N THR A 55 -2.64 10.78 -5.94
CA THR A 55 -4.03 10.95 -5.50
C THR A 55 -4.06 11.39 -4.05
N ILE A 56 -3.22 10.84 -3.20
CA ILE A 56 -3.12 11.26 -1.80
C ILE A 56 -2.65 12.71 -1.74
N GLU A 57 -1.60 13.07 -2.48
CA GLU A 57 -1.12 14.46 -2.57
C GLU A 57 -2.22 15.43 -3.03
N TYR A 58 -2.95 15.07 -4.09
CA TYR A 58 -4.03 15.90 -4.61
C TYR A 58 -5.19 16.06 -3.60
N SER A 59 -5.66 14.96 -3.04
CA SER A 59 -6.79 14.96 -2.11
C SER A 59 -6.44 15.67 -0.80
N TYR A 60 -5.24 15.49 -0.32
CA TYR A 60 -4.73 16.16 0.86
C TYR A 60 -4.63 17.67 0.67
N ASN A 61 -4.07 18.14 -0.46
CA ASN A 61 -3.98 19.56 -0.80
C ASN A 61 -5.35 20.23 -0.97
N LYS A 62 -6.40 19.45 -1.25
CA LYS A 62 -7.79 19.96 -1.39
C LYS A 62 -8.61 19.80 -0.11
N ASN A 63 -8.05 19.23 0.95
CA ASN A 63 -8.75 18.90 2.19
C ASN A 63 -9.96 17.97 1.96
N GLU A 64 -9.82 17.02 1.03
CA GLU A 64 -10.86 16.09 0.59
C GLU A 64 -10.54 14.65 1.04
N GLY A 65 -10.37 14.44 2.34
CA GLY A 65 -9.98 13.14 2.93
C GLY A 65 -10.87 11.96 2.51
N GLU A 66 -12.17 12.20 2.27
CA GLU A 66 -13.08 11.16 1.77
C GLU A 66 -12.66 10.62 0.39
N LYS A 67 -12.00 11.43 -0.42
CA LYS A 67 -11.50 10.98 -1.73
C LYS A 67 -10.35 10.01 -1.60
N ILE A 68 -9.57 10.10 -0.52
CA ILE A 68 -8.49 9.16 -0.24
C ILE A 68 -9.07 7.77 0.02
N GLU A 69 -10.09 7.69 0.89
CA GLU A 69 -10.79 6.44 1.19
C GLU A 69 -11.42 5.81 -0.07
N ASN A 70 -12.14 6.61 -0.83
CA ASN A 70 -12.78 6.18 -2.07
C ASN A 70 -11.76 5.70 -3.10
N TYR A 71 -10.64 6.39 -3.23
CA TYR A 71 -9.57 5.99 -4.15
C TYR A 71 -8.90 4.69 -3.70
N LEU A 72 -8.56 4.55 -2.44
CA LEU A 72 -7.95 3.33 -1.90
C LEU A 72 -8.87 2.11 -2.10
N ASN A 73 -10.16 2.27 -1.85
CA ASN A 73 -11.16 1.22 -2.10
C ASN A 73 -11.27 0.89 -3.60
N TYR A 74 -11.30 1.90 -4.47
CA TYR A 74 -11.30 1.71 -5.92
C TYR A 74 -10.04 0.98 -6.40
N VAL A 75 -8.87 1.39 -5.95
CA VAL A 75 -7.60 0.75 -6.31
C VAL A 75 -7.59 -0.70 -5.86
N ARG A 76 -7.98 -0.99 -4.61
CA ARG A 76 -8.08 -2.36 -4.10
C ARG A 76 -9.02 -3.22 -4.93
N PHE A 77 -10.18 -2.69 -5.28
CA PHE A 77 -11.14 -3.41 -6.14
C PHE A 77 -10.55 -3.72 -7.51
N ARG A 78 -9.90 -2.75 -8.14
CA ARG A 78 -9.26 -2.92 -9.47
C ARG A 78 -8.08 -3.87 -9.42
N LEU A 79 -7.29 -3.84 -8.36
CA LEU A 79 -6.10 -4.68 -8.20
C LEU A 79 -6.44 -6.13 -7.89
N LYS A 80 -7.56 -6.41 -7.23
CA LYS A 80 -8.02 -7.76 -6.90
C LYS A 80 -8.12 -8.66 -8.12
N SER A 81 -8.53 -8.11 -9.27
CA SER A 81 -8.61 -8.84 -10.54
C SER A 81 -7.24 -9.12 -11.19
N LYS A 82 -6.17 -8.49 -10.69
CA LYS A 82 -4.82 -8.51 -11.27
C LYS A 82 -3.78 -9.19 -10.39
N THR A 83 -4.22 -9.89 -9.36
CA THR A 83 -3.32 -10.53 -8.38
C THR A 83 -2.37 -9.55 -7.67
N ILE A 84 -2.76 -8.27 -7.60
CA ILE A 84 -2.04 -7.25 -6.84
C ILE A 84 -2.84 -6.96 -5.58
N GLU A 85 -2.19 -7.04 -4.43
CA GLU A 85 -2.77 -6.76 -3.13
C GLU A 85 -2.18 -5.47 -2.56
N LEU A 86 -3.04 -4.52 -2.20
CA LEU A 86 -2.68 -3.30 -1.51
C LEU A 86 -3.19 -3.37 -0.07
N LYS A 87 -2.26 -3.30 0.87
CA LYS A 87 -2.54 -3.18 2.30
C LYS A 87 -1.93 -1.90 2.84
N GLY A 88 -2.51 -1.36 3.89
CA GLY A 88 -1.93 -0.19 4.54
C GLY A 88 -2.76 0.35 5.68
N ILE A 89 -2.15 1.23 6.42
CA ILE A 89 -2.79 2.09 7.41
C ILE A 89 -2.34 3.51 7.14
N ALA A 90 -3.27 4.46 7.21
CA ALA A 90 -2.94 5.86 7.04
C ALA A 90 -3.61 6.71 8.10
N VAL A 91 -3.00 7.84 8.40
CA VAL A 91 -3.45 8.82 9.39
C VAL A 91 -3.37 10.19 8.76
N GLU A 92 -4.47 10.90 8.78
CA GLU A 92 -4.55 12.31 8.45
C GLU A 92 -4.80 13.10 9.73
N ALA A 93 -3.96 14.10 10.00
CA ALA A 93 -4.10 15.01 11.10
C ALA A 93 -4.23 16.44 10.56
N SER A 94 -5.38 17.06 10.76
CA SER A 94 -5.67 18.40 10.26
C SER A 94 -6.07 19.34 11.39
N TYR A 95 -5.43 20.50 11.43
CA TYR A 95 -5.75 21.56 12.38
C TYR A 95 -6.95 22.37 11.94
N ARG A 96 -7.74 22.79 12.93
CA ARG A 96 -8.81 23.78 12.73
C ARG A 96 -8.80 24.79 13.85
N ASN A 97 -9.09 26.03 13.54
CA ASN A 97 -9.38 27.02 14.56
C ASN A 97 -10.80 26.78 15.08
N VAL A 98 -10.93 26.53 16.37
CA VAL A 98 -12.21 26.44 17.04
C VAL A 98 -12.59 27.86 17.44
N THR A 99 -13.71 28.34 16.91
CA THR A 99 -14.26 29.71 16.96
C THR A 99 -14.02 30.49 18.27
N ALA A 100 -13.53 31.73 18.13
CA ALA A 100 -13.63 32.84 19.10
C ALA A 100 -12.94 32.62 20.48
N GLY A 101 -11.83 31.94 20.51
CA GLY A 101 -11.01 31.76 21.70
C GLY A 101 -9.65 31.20 21.34
N SER A 102 -8.82 30.97 22.32
CA SER A 102 -7.47 30.38 22.17
C SER A 102 -7.51 28.86 21.83
N ASP A 103 -8.67 28.29 21.57
CA ASP A 103 -8.83 26.85 21.38
C ASP A 103 -8.48 26.42 19.96
N THR A 104 -7.66 25.41 19.86
CA THR A 104 -7.27 24.76 18.60
C THR A 104 -7.88 23.37 18.57
N GLY A 105 -8.40 22.96 17.43
CA GLY A 105 -8.86 21.61 17.19
C GLY A 105 -7.86 20.84 16.33
N LEU A 106 -7.71 19.55 16.61
CA LEU A 106 -7.00 18.60 15.78
C LEU A 106 -7.95 17.48 15.37
N ASN A 107 -8.29 17.43 14.10
CA ASN A 107 -9.07 16.34 13.52
C ASN A 107 -8.12 15.25 13.08
N VAL A 108 -8.31 14.05 13.59
CA VAL A 108 -7.53 12.87 13.22
C VAL A 108 -8.42 11.88 12.51
N THR A 109 -8.09 11.55 11.27
CA THR A 109 -8.77 10.50 10.51
C THR A 109 -7.79 9.34 10.33
N ILE A 110 -8.22 8.14 10.70
CA ILE A 110 -7.43 6.91 10.55
C ILE A 110 -8.12 6.04 9.53
N PHE A 111 -7.36 5.55 8.56
CA PHE A 111 -7.83 4.69 7.48
C PHE A 111 -7.27 3.28 7.66
N ASN A 112 -8.15 2.27 7.72
CA ASN A 112 -7.76 0.86 7.78
C ASN A 112 -7.90 0.20 6.40
N PHE A 113 -6.78 -0.18 5.81
CA PHE A 113 -6.69 -0.94 4.57
C PHE A 113 -5.74 -2.15 4.73
N LEU A 114 -5.66 -2.73 5.93
CA LEU A 114 -4.77 -3.86 6.21
C LEU A 114 -5.22 -5.18 5.58
N GLY A 115 -6.45 -5.24 5.06
CA GLY A 115 -7.04 -6.48 4.55
C GLY A 115 -7.69 -7.31 5.64
N GLU A 116 -7.81 -6.73 6.85
CA GLU A 116 -8.41 -7.36 8.03
C GLU A 116 -8.85 -6.29 9.04
N PRO A 117 -9.81 -6.60 9.91
CA PRO A 117 -10.23 -5.68 10.95
C PRO A 117 -9.13 -5.49 12.01
N ILE A 118 -9.07 -4.29 12.56
CA ILE A 118 -8.27 -3.97 13.73
C ILE A 118 -9.14 -4.24 14.95
N ASN A 119 -8.73 -5.20 15.79
CA ASN A 119 -9.50 -5.60 16.96
C ASN A 119 -9.52 -4.53 18.03
N ASN A 120 -8.37 -3.90 18.26
CA ASN A 120 -8.22 -2.83 19.24
C ASN A 120 -7.25 -1.79 18.69
N LEU A 121 -7.71 -0.56 18.59
CA LEU A 121 -6.91 0.61 18.22
C LEU A 121 -6.97 1.61 19.37
N ASN A 122 -5.83 1.96 19.92
CA ASN A 122 -5.70 3.03 20.89
C ASN A 122 -4.98 4.21 20.24
N LEU A 123 -5.66 5.35 20.20
CA LEU A 123 -5.12 6.63 19.75
C LEU A 123 -4.88 7.52 20.96
N SER A 124 -3.65 7.92 21.20
CA SER A 124 -3.28 8.86 22.25
C SER A 124 -2.66 10.13 21.70
N PHE A 125 -2.95 11.26 22.34
CA PHE A 125 -2.42 12.57 22.01
C PHE A 125 -1.62 13.11 23.19
N SER A 126 -0.39 13.53 22.96
CA SER A 126 0.55 13.87 24.04
C SER A 126 0.25 15.17 24.78
N TYR A 127 -0.64 16.02 24.25
CA TYR A 127 -0.96 17.32 24.87
C TYR A 127 -1.50 17.17 26.30
N ASP A 128 -2.49 16.31 26.48
CA ASP A 128 -3.20 16.12 27.76
C ASP A 128 -3.17 14.67 28.23
N GLY A 129 -2.43 13.80 27.51
CA GLY A 129 -2.44 12.37 27.74
C GLY A 129 -3.76 11.71 27.38
N SER A 130 -4.66 12.43 26.70
CA SER A 130 -5.94 11.87 26.28
C SER A 130 -5.73 10.69 25.36
N SER A 131 -6.48 9.63 25.60
CA SER A 131 -6.47 8.46 24.77
C SER A 131 -7.88 8.02 24.44
N GLN A 132 -8.05 7.46 23.28
CA GLN A 132 -9.32 6.86 22.87
C GLN A 132 -9.09 5.49 22.25
N SER A 133 -9.88 4.54 22.70
CA SER A 133 -9.89 3.17 22.16
C SER A 133 -11.06 2.98 21.20
N PHE A 134 -10.77 2.30 20.11
CA PHE A 134 -11.75 1.87 19.12
C PHE A 134 -11.65 0.35 18.99
N PHE A 135 -12.80 -0.30 18.85
CA PHE A 135 -12.87 -1.75 18.76
C PHE A 135 -13.50 -2.16 17.44
N ASN A 136 -13.05 -3.28 16.90
CA ASN A 136 -13.57 -3.86 15.66
C ASN A 136 -13.62 -2.86 14.51
N PHE A 137 -12.49 -2.18 14.27
CA PHE A 137 -12.36 -1.22 13.19
C PHE A 137 -12.22 -1.97 11.86
N GLU A 138 -13.27 -1.94 11.08
CA GLU A 138 -13.40 -2.71 9.84
C GLU A 138 -12.39 -2.32 8.77
N ASP A 139 -12.00 -3.30 7.96
CA ASP A 139 -11.14 -3.08 6.79
C ASP A 139 -11.87 -2.28 5.71
N GLY A 140 -11.15 -1.38 5.04
CA GLY A 140 -11.70 -0.53 3.98
C GLY A 140 -12.53 0.64 4.48
N THR A 141 -12.45 0.97 5.77
CA THR A 141 -13.17 2.09 6.39
C THR A 141 -12.23 3.10 7.05
N SER A 142 -12.78 4.23 7.47
CA SER A 142 -12.08 5.25 8.26
C SER A 142 -12.82 5.58 9.54
N ILE A 143 -12.07 6.01 10.55
CA ILE A 143 -12.61 6.57 11.79
C ILE A 143 -12.05 7.96 12.00
N LYS A 144 -12.85 8.83 12.60
CA LYS A 144 -12.51 10.24 12.89
C LYS A 144 -12.55 10.51 14.38
N LYS A 145 -11.57 11.28 14.85
CA LYS A 145 -11.49 11.77 16.22
C LYS A 145 -11.07 13.23 16.24
N ASP A 146 -11.81 14.01 17.02
CA ASP A 146 -11.50 15.41 17.29
C ASP A 146 -10.87 15.54 18.67
N PHE A 147 -9.74 16.24 18.72
CA PHE A 147 -9.13 16.73 19.95
C PHE A 147 -9.27 18.25 20.00
N VAL A 148 -9.65 18.78 21.15
CA VAL A 148 -9.74 20.23 21.39
C VAL A 148 -8.76 20.55 22.51
N PHE A 149 -7.88 21.51 22.31
CA PHE A 149 -6.85 21.89 23.27
C PHE A 149 -6.49 23.37 23.16
N ASN A 150 -5.96 23.92 24.24
CA ASN A 150 -5.43 25.28 24.25
C ASN A 150 -4.02 25.31 23.69
N THR A 151 -3.80 26.15 22.70
CA THR A 151 -2.51 26.21 22.00
C THR A 151 -1.45 26.80 22.90
N ILE A 152 -0.43 26.03 23.22
CA ILE A 152 0.79 26.51 23.81
C ILE A 152 1.80 26.66 22.68
N SER A 153 2.27 27.87 22.41
CA SER A 153 3.27 28.12 21.37
C SER A 153 4.56 27.34 21.65
N ASN A 154 5.14 26.78 20.60
CA ASN A 154 6.45 26.11 20.59
C ASN A 154 6.53 24.71 21.26
N VAL A 155 5.45 23.97 21.37
CA VAL A 155 5.48 22.59 21.86
C VAL A 155 5.24 21.63 20.67
N ASN A 156 6.11 20.65 20.52
CA ASN A 156 5.90 19.55 19.60
C ASN A 156 4.98 18.52 20.26
N TYR A 157 3.90 18.20 19.61
CA TYR A 157 2.97 17.16 20.05
C TYR A 157 3.21 15.87 19.30
N THR A 158 2.76 14.78 19.86
CA THR A 158 2.80 13.47 19.20
C THR A 158 1.44 12.80 19.26
N LEU A 159 1.05 12.21 18.13
CA LEU A 159 -0.02 11.22 18.06
C LEU A 159 0.61 9.84 18.09
N THR A 160 0.13 8.98 18.98
CA THR A 160 0.58 7.59 19.06
C THR A 160 -0.60 6.68 18.82
N LEU A 161 -0.46 5.82 17.80
CA LEU A 161 -1.41 4.75 17.50
C LEU A 161 -0.81 3.43 17.93
N THR A 162 -1.52 2.71 18.78
CA THR A 162 -1.20 1.33 19.13
C THR A 162 -2.36 0.45 18.72
N PHE A 163 -2.12 -0.58 17.94
CA PHE A 163 -3.21 -1.44 17.48
C PHE A 163 -2.81 -2.92 17.36
N THR A 164 -3.80 -3.78 17.41
CA THR A 164 -3.68 -5.23 17.18
C THR A 164 -4.66 -5.65 16.10
N THR A 165 -4.25 -6.57 15.25
CA THR A 165 -5.11 -7.13 14.20
C THR A 165 -5.61 -8.52 14.57
N SER A 166 -6.55 -9.04 13.81
CA SER A 166 -7.15 -10.35 14.07
C SER A 166 -6.18 -11.51 13.79
N LYS A 167 -5.21 -11.30 12.92
CA LYS A 167 -4.26 -12.36 12.51
C LYS A 167 -2.92 -12.32 13.25
N GLU A 168 -2.56 -11.17 13.78
CA GLU A 168 -1.27 -10.99 14.44
C GLU A 168 -1.44 -10.64 15.91
N ILE A 169 -0.76 -11.40 16.78
CA ILE A 169 -0.77 -11.20 18.24
C ILE A 169 0.07 -9.98 18.63
N ASN A 170 0.98 -9.54 17.74
CA ASN A 170 1.87 -8.42 18.02
C ASN A 170 1.13 -7.09 17.93
N SER A 171 1.39 -6.20 18.87
CA SER A 171 0.93 -4.82 18.81
C SER A 171 1.82 -3.99 17.89
N TYR A 172 1.20 -3.20 17.04
CA TYR A 172 1.88 -2.18 16.24
C TYR A 172 1.83 -0.85 16.95
N ASN A 173 2.92 -0.10 16.89
CA ASN A 173 3.02 1.24 17.46
C ASN A 173 3.53 2.21 16.39
N ILE A 174 2.74 3.24 16.12
CA ILE A 174 3.07 4.31 15.16
C ILE A 174 3.04 5.63 15.91
N THR A 175 4.16 6.35 15.92
CA THR A 175 4.27 7.67 16.52
C THR A 175 4.43 8.71 15.43
N ILE A 176 3.56 9.70 15.42
CA ILE A 176 3.50 10.78 14.43
C ILE A 176 3.75 12.11 15.14
N PRO A 177 4.86 12.79 14.86
CA PRO A 177 5.05 14.16 15.36
C PRO A 177 4.07 15.09 14.65
N VAL A 178 3.40 15.93 15.40
CA VAL A 178 2.39 16.89 14.95
C VAL A 178 2.83 18.29 15.35
N GLU A 179 2.97 19.17 14.37
CA GLU A 179 3.34 20.57 14.57
C GLU A 179 2.09 21.45 14.48
N ILE A 180 1.99 22.44 15.36
CA ILE A 180 0.85 23.38 15.38
C ILE A 180 0.77 24.14 14.05
N GLY A 181 -0.44 24.23 13.50
CA GLY A 181 -0.72 24.93 12.25
C GLY A 181 -0.35 24.20 10.99
N LYS A 182 0.21 22.99 11.11
CA LYS A 182 0.53 22.15 9.95
C LYS A 182 -0.37 20.93 9.89
N ASN A 183 -0.96 20.73 8.76
CA ASN A 183 -1.70 19.49 8.47
C ASN A 183 -0.70 18.40 8.07
N LYS A 184 -0.95 17.16 8.47
CA LYS A 184 -0.05 16.05 8.22
C LYS A 184 -0.80 14.81 7.78
N PHE A 185 -0.30 14.17 6.75
CA PHE A 185 -0.72 12.85 6.32
C PHE A 185 0.46 11.87 6.42
N VAL A 186 0.23 10.75 7.07
CA VAL A 186 1.23 9.67 7.18
C VAL A 186 0.55 8.36 6.81
N GLY A 187 1.05 7.70 5.79
CA GLY A 187 0.55 6.40 5.34
C GLY A 187 1.67 5.39 5.22
N PHE A 188 1.40 4.17 5.67
CA PHE A 188 2.27 3.01 5.51
C PHE A 188 1.55 2.00 4.64
N PHE A 189 2.13 1.69 3.50
CA PHE A 189 1.54 0.82 2.49
C PHE A 189 2.44 -0.36 2.16
N ASP A 190 1.82 -1.50 1.95
CA ASP A 190 2.44 -2.72 1.47
C ASP A 190 1.71 -3.11 0.18
N LEU A 191 2.41 -3.03 -0.93
CA LEU A 191 1.92 -3.39 -2.23
C LEU A 191 2.61 -4.69 -2.66
N GLU A 192 1.85 -5.74 -2.78
CA GLU A 192 2.33 -7.07 -3.16
C GLU A 192 1.67 -7.54 -4.45
N MET A 193 2.47 -8.02 -5.38
CA MET A 193 2.00 -8.68 -6.58
C MET A 193 2.33 -10.16 -6.49
N VAL A 194 1.31 -10.99 -6.51
CA VAL A 194 1.42 -12.45 -6.45
C VAL A 194 1.16 -13.00 -7.85
N GLY A 195 2.22 -13.18 -8.63
CA GLY A 195 2.17 -13.89 -9.91
C GLY A 195 2.70 -15.32 -9.77
N TRP A 196 2.44 -16.17 -10.78
CA TRP A 196 2.88 -17.57 -10.76
C TRP A 196 4.40 -17.75 -10.61
N GLU A 197 5.19 -16.76 -11.03
CA GLU A 197 6.65 -16.85 -11.02
C GLU A 197 7.36 -15.58 -10.50
N ILE A 198 6.61 -14.48 -10.30
CA ILE A 198 7.18 -13.19 -9.90
C ILE A 198 6.46 -12.72 -8.67
N LYS A 199 7.20 -12.63 -7.58
CA LYS A 199 6.73 -12.02 -6.36
C LYS A 199 7.40 -10.66 -6.23
N ASN A 200 6.69 -9.59 -6.58
CA ASN A 200 7.13 -8.23 -6.31
C ASN A 200 6.38 -7.72 -5.08
N ARG A 201 7.13 -7.20 -4.12
CA ARG A 201 6.60 -6.57 -2.93
C ARG A 201 7.35 -5.28 -2.67
N ASP A 202 6.63 -4.21 -2.40
CA ASP A 202 7.20 -2.94 -2.02
C ASP A 202 6.46 -2.38 -0.81
N LYS A 203 7.20 -2.11 0.25
CA LYS A 203 6.72 -1.41 1.43
C LYS A 203 7.19 0.02 1.35
N PHE A 204 6.27 0.95 1.41
CA PHE A 204 6.59 2.37 1.34
C PHE A 204 5.74 3.19 2.28
N SER A 205 6.27 4.32 2.68
CA SER A 205 5.56 5.32 3.45
C SER A 205 5.35 6.58 2.61
N ILE A 206 4.24 7.26 2.87
CA ILE A 206 3.93 8.57 2.32
C ILE A 206 3.80 9.51 3.51
N ILE A 207 4.59 10.57 3.51
CA ILE A 207 4.53 11.62 4.53
C ILE A 207 4.35 12.93 3.78
N LEU A 208 3.22 13.58 4.02
CA LEU A 208 2.90 14.91 3.47
C LEU A 208 2.67 15.87 4.62
N GLU A 209 3.18 17.07 4.47
CA GLU A 209 3.01 18.16 5.42
C GLU A 209 2.66 19.42 4.65
N ILE A 210 1.60 20.10 5.08
CA ILE A 210 1.14 21.38 4.48
C ILE A 210 1.03 22.40 5.61
N VAL A 211 1.57 23.55 5.33
CA VAL A 211 1.51 24.75 6.19
C VAL A 211 0.24 25.55 5.91
#